data_fd1c3c2055df6fa7ce9a95e0775a1421
#
_entry.id   fd1c3c2055df6fa7ce9a95e0775a1421
#
_cell.length_a   1.000
_cell.length_b   1.000
_cell.length_c   1.000
_cell.angle_alpha   90.00
_cell.angle_beta   90.00
_cell.angle_gamma   90.00
#
_symmetry.space_group_name_H-M   'P 1'
#
loop_
_entity.id
_entity.type
_entity.pdbx_description
1 polymer ?
#
loop_
_entity_poly.entity_id
_entity_poly.type
_entity_poly.pdbx_seq_one_letter_code
_entity_poly.pdbx_strand_id
1 'polypeptide(L)'
;MKITRIYNDEAGKSHFGEVEIALKDGGPIGMLSEKLGADKIIFRETPADYDFKWHPAPARQLLFIIKGRAEFTVSNGERHVFGAGDVLLLEDTEGEGHCSRAMYNEVRHSIFVTLDEGVVL
;
A
#
# COMPACT_ATOMS: atom_id res chain seq x y z
N MET A 1 -8.84 -4.16 -12.12
CA MET A 1 -8.93 -3.24 -10.97
C MET A 1 -7.58 -2.59 -10.74
N LYS A 2 -7.53 -1.28 -10.76
CA LYS A 2 -6.28 -0.54 -10.57
C LYS A 2 -6.06 -0.23 -9.10
N ILE A 3 -4.82 -0.44 -8.64
CA ILE A 3 -4.38 0.00 -7.31
C ILE A 3 -3.08 0.80 -7.46
N THR A 4 -2.79 1.63 -6.48
CA THR A 4 -1.54 2.39 -6.43
C THR A 4 -0.43 1.50 -5.87
N ARG A 5 0.78 1.63 -6.43
CA ARG A 5 1.98 1.01 -5.86
C ARG A 5 2.98 2.08 -5.46
N ILE A 6 3.79 1.75 -4.46
CA ILE A 6 5.01 2.49 -4.13
C ILE A 6 6.15 1.49 -4.29
N TYR A 7 7.13 1.85 -5.12
CA TYR A 7 8.27 0.96 -5.42
C TYR A 7 9.57 1.75 -5.41
N ASN A 8 10.69 1.07 -5.24
CA ASN A 8 12.00 1.70 -5.35
C ASN A 8 12.66 1.33 -6.68
N ASP A 9 13.46 2.27 -7.21
CA ASP A 9 14.32 2.03 -8.37
C ASP A 9 15.69 1.50 -7.93
N GLU A 10 16.59 1.28 -8.90
CA GLU A 10 17.94 0.77 -8.63
C GLU A 10 18.80 1.73 -7.82
N ALA A 11 18.51 3.03 -7.88
CA ALA A 11 19.18 4.06 -7.08
C ALA A 11 18.63 4.18 -5.65
N GLY A 12 17.62 3.39 -5.29
CA GLY A 12 17.00 3.44 -3.98
C GLY A 12 15.99 4.57 -3.81
N LYS A 13 15.53 5.18 -4.90
CA LYS A 13 14.53 6.23 -4.88
C LYS A 13 13.14 5.63 -5.03
N SER A 14 12.18 6.10 -4.25
CA SER A 14 10.81 5.61 -4.31
C SER A 14 9.95 6.41 -5.29
N HIS A 15 8.96 5.74 -5.85
CA HIS A 15 8.04 6.27 -6.84
C HIS A 15 6.64 5.77 -6.59
N PHE A 16 5.63 6.58 -6.97
CA PHE A 16 4.27 6.09 -7.14
C PHE A 16 4.13 5.48 -8.52
N GLY A 17 3.33 4.44 -8.61
CA GLY A 17 2.95 3.81 -9.86
C GLY A 17 1.57 3.19 -9.73
N GLU A 18 1.14 2.53 -10.79
CA GLU A 18 -0.14 1.82 -10.81
C GLU A 18 0.08 0.36 -11.15
N VAL A 19 -0.78 -0.49 -10.60
CA VAL A 19 -0.86 -1.91 -10.93
C VAL A 19 -2.27 -2.21 -11.37
N GLU A 20 -2.41 -2.86 -12.52
CA GLU A 20 -3.69 -3.38 -12.99
C GLU A 20 -3.83 -4.83 -12.57
N ILE A 21 -4.76 -5.11 -11.68
CA ILE A 21 -5.06 -6.46 -11.27
C ILE A 21 -6.09 -7.03 -12.24
N ALA A 22 -5.70 -8.05 -12.99
CA ALA A 22 -6.58 -8.69 -13.96
C ALA A 22 -7.74 -9.41 -13.24
N LEU A 23 -8.94 -9.18 -13.72
CA LEU A 23 -10.14 -9.81 -13.21
C LEU A 23 -10.80 -10.65 -14.30
N LYS A 24 -11.38 -11.76 -13.92
CA LYS A 24 -12.14 -12.66 -14.79
C LYS A 24 -13.56 -12.78 -14.31
N ASP A 25 -14.49 -13.00 -15.24
CA ASP A 25 -15.89 -13.17 -14.93
C ASP A 25 -16.11 -14.38 -14.03
N GLY A 26 -16.67 -14.15 -12.85
CA GLY A 26 -17.03 -15.17 -11.86
C GLY A 26 -18.53 -15.49 -11.85
N GLY A 27 -19.30 -15.03 -12.85
CA GLY A 27 -20.73 -15.21 -12.92
C GLY A 27 -21.47 -14.32 -11.91
N PRO A 28 -22.45 -14.86 -11.17
CA PRO A 28 -23.28 -14.06 -10.25
C PRO A 28 -22.51 -13.36 -9.13
N ILE A 29 -21.31 -13.82 -8.81
CA ILE A 29 -20.48 -13.21 -7.74
C ILE A 29 -19.58 -12.10 -8.24
N GLY A 30 -19.60 -11.79 -9.54
CA GLY A 30 -18.84 -10.68 -10.12
C GLY A 30 -17.52 -11.09 -10.70
N MET A 31 -16.63 -10.11 -10.84
CA MET A 31 -15.30 -10.26 -11.45
C MET A 31 -14.27 -10.58 -10.36
N LEU A 32 -13.46 -11.60 -10.59
CA LEU A 32 -12.47 -12.07 -9.61
C LEU A 32 -11.07 -12.10 -10.19
N SER A 33 -10.09 -11.73 -9.37
CA SER A 33 -8.69 -11.99 -9.69
C SER A 33 -8.36 -13.48 -9.53
N GLU A 34 -7.20 -13.87 -10.04
CA GLU A 34 -6.59 -15.13 -9.61
C GLU A 34 -6.35 -15.09 -8.09
N LYS A 35 -6.24 -16.26 -7.48
CA LYS A 35 -5.86 -16.34 -6.06
C LYS A 35 -4.39 -15.96 -5.91
N LEU A 36 -4.11 -15.03 -5.01
CA LEU A 36 -2.76 -14.55 -4.75
C LEU A 36 -2.25 -15.16 -3.45
N GLY A 37 -1.02 -15.65 -3.47
CA GLY A 37 -0.39 -16.19 -2.27
C GLY A 37 -0.13 -15.09 -1.26
N ALA A 38 -0.64 -15.26 -0.04
CA ALA A 38 -0.45 -14.33 1.07
C ALA A 38 0.20 -15.07 2.24
N ASP A 39 1.11 -14.39 2.94
CA ASP A 39 1.85 -14.97 4.05
C ASP A 39 1.23 -14.60 5.39
N LYS A 40 1.18 -13.30 5.71
CA LYS A 40 0.73 -12.83 7.02
C LYS A 40 -0.28 -11.70 6.89
N ILE A 41 -1.14 -11.56 7.88
CA ILE A 41 -2.07 -10.44 8.01
C ILE A 41 -1.79 -9.70 9.31
N ILE A 42 -1.79 -8.36 9.26
CA ILE A 42 -1.54 -7.50 10.40
C ILE A 42 -2.64 -6.46 10.48
N PHE A 43 -3.34 -6.40 11.60
CA PHE A 43 -4.30 -5.34 11.90
C PHE A 43 -3.56 -4.20 12.61
N ARG A 44 -3.81 -2.96 12.19
CA ARG A 44 -3.10 -1.81 12.72
C ARG A 44 -4.06 -0.65 13.01
N GLU A 45 -3.91 -0.07 14.20
CA GLU A 45 -4.50 1.21 14.55
C GLU A 45 -3.37 2.23 14.65
N THR A 46 -3.48 3.32 13.89
CA THR A 46 -2.46 4.37 13.83
C THR A 46 -3.02 5.64 14.45
N PRO A 47 -2.30 6.25 15.41
CA PRO A 47 -2.79 7.44 16.10
C PRO A 47 -2.92 8.65 15.19
N ALA A 48 -3.76 9.60 15.61
CA ALA A 48 -4.08 10.79 14.82
C ALA A 48 -2.90 11.73 14.58
N ASP A 49 -1.86 11.64 15.41
CA ASP A 49 -0.64 12.45 15.33
C ASP A 49 0.54 11.72 14.67
N TYR A 50 0.30 10.55 14.10
CA TYR A 50 1.33 9.74 13.45
C TYR A 50 2.02 10.51 12.32
N ASP A 51 3.35 10.56 12.39
CA ASP A 51 4.19 11.19 11.36
C ASP A 51 5.51 10.43 11.31
N PHE A 52 5.61 9.49 10.38
CA PHE A 52 6.81 8.66 10.23
C PHE A 52 7.59 9.10 9.01
N LYS A 53 8.83 9.52 9.25
CA LYS A 53 9.73 9.99 8.21
C LYS A 53 10.26 8.81 7.37
N TRP A 54 11.18 9.07 6.48
CA TRP A 54 11.67 8.13 5.48
C TRP A 54 11.97 6.75 6.04
N HIS A 55 11.28 5.76 5.54
CA HIS A 55 11.45 4.37 5.92
C HIS A 55 11.00 3.46 4.78
N PRO A 56 11.74 2.37 4.48
CA PRO A 56 11.29 1.38 3.50
C PRO A 56 10.17 0.52 4.06
N ALA A 57 9.41 -0.11 3.18
CA ALA A 57 8.46 -1.12 3.59
C ALA A 57 9.23 -2.34 4.13
N PRO A 58 8.83 -2.92 5.27
CA PRO A 58 9.54 -4.06 5.85
C PRO A 58 9.40 -5.34 5.03
N ALA A 59 8.37 -5.42 4.20
CA ALA A 59 8.11 -6.53 3.30
C ALA A 59 7.25 -6.05 2.15
N ARG A 60 7.25 -6.79 1.04
CA ARG A 60 6.31 -6.53 -0.05
C ARG A 60 4.92 -6.91 0.42
N GLN A 61 4.03 -5.94 0.44
CA GLN A 61 2.72 -6.12 1.09
C GLN A 61 1.64 -5.22 0.51
N LEU A 62 0.41 -5.67 0.65
CA LEU A 62 -0.77 -4.84 0.39
C LEU A 62 -1.16 -4.12 1.67
N LEU A 63 -1.55 -2.86 1.51
CA LEU A 63 -2.12 -2.04 2.58
C LEU A 63 -3.55 -1.70 2.21
N PHE A 64 -4.48 -2.12 3.07
CA PHE A 64 -5.90 -1.80 2.94
C PHE A 64 -6.27 -0.76 3.99
N ILE A 65 -6.75 0.40 3.56
CA ILE A 65 -7.19 1.44 4.50
C ILE A 65 -8.69 1.25 4.73
N ILE A 66 -9.06 1.03 5.99
CA ILE A 66 -10.44 0.76 6.40
C ILE A 66 -11.10 2.03 6.89
N LYS A 67 -10.35 2.87 7.62
CA LYS A 67 -10.85 4.11 8.21
C LYS A 67 -9.72 5.10 8.38
N GLY A 68 -10.04 6.39 8.25
CA GLY A 68 -9.07 7.48 8.38
C GLY A 68 -8.28 7.68 7.09
N ARG A 69 -7.42 8.68 7.10
CA ARG A 69 -6.63 9.07 5.92
C ARG A 69 -5.16 9.22 6.28
N ALA A 70 -4.31 8.96 5.28
CA ALA A 70 -2.87 9.13 5.42
C ALA A 70 -2.30 9.76 4.15
N GLU A 71 -1.30 10.62 4.32
CA GLU A 71 -0.52 11.15 3.22
C GLU A 71 0.78 10.38 3.12
N PHE A 72 1.09 9.91 1.91
CA PHE A 72 2.36 9.26 1.59
C PHE A 72 3.18 10.18 0.70
N THR A 73 4.48 10.26 0.96
CA THR A 73 5.45 11.05 0.20
C THR A 73 6.54 10.13 -0.31
N VAL A 74 6.88 10.24 -1.58
CA VAL A 74 7.96 9.48 -2.23
C VAL A 74 9.16 10.37 -2.55
N SER A 75 10.25 9.75 -3.02
CA SER A 75 11.57 10.39 -3.13
C SER A 75 11.61 11.68 -3.97
N ASN A 76 10.76 11.78 -5.01
CA ASN A 76 10.72 12.99 -5.84
C ASN A 76 9.88 14.13 -5.25
N GLY A 77 9.32 13.94 -4.05
CA GLY A 77 8.48 14.91 -3.38
C GLY A 77 6.99 14.82 -3.70
N GLU A 78 6.58 13.93 -4.60
CA GLU A 78 5.16 13.67 -4.85
C GLU A 78 4.48 13.19 -3.57
N ARG A 79 3.26 13.67 -3.36
CA ARG A 79 2.44 13.32 -2.20
C ARG A 79 1.03 12.97 -2.64
N HIS A 80 0.48 11.92 -2.06
CA HIS A 80 -0.92 11.53 -2.27
C HIS A 80 -1.59 11.18 -0.95
N VAL A 81 -2.84 11.56 -0.80
CA VAL A 81 -3.66 11.22 0.37
C VAL A 81 -4.53 10.02 0.00
N PHE A 82 -4.51 9.01 0.85
CA PHE A 82 -5.30 7.79 0.72
C PHE A 82 -6.26 7.68 1.90
N GLY A 83 -7.41 7.10 1.67
CA GLY A 83 -8.44 6.97 2.68
C GLY A 83 -9.17 5.63 2.59
N ALA A 84 -10.28 5.52 3.31
CA ALA A 84 -11.09 4.30 3.38
C ALA A 84 -11.45 3.78 1.99
N GLY A 85 -11.19 2.48 1.76
CA GLY A 85 -11.40 1.84 0.47
C GLY A 85 -10.20 1.82 -0.45
N ASP A 86 -9.16 2.60 -0.16
CA ASP A 86 -7.94 2.59 -0.96
C ASP A 86 -7.06 1.39 -0.62
N VAL A 87 -6.45 0.83 -1.65
CA VAL A 87 -5.50 -0.28 -1.53
C VAL A 87 -4.18 0.14 -2.17
N LEU A 88 -3.09 -0.04 -1.43
CA LEU A 88 -1.75 0.23 -1.92
C LEU A 88 -0.92 -1.06 -1.93
N LEU A 89 -0.09 -1.21 -2.97
CA LEU A 89 0.95 -2.23 -3.00
C LEU A 89 2.27 -1.55 -2.61
N LEU A 90 2.83 -1.94 -1.47
CA LEU A 90 4.09 -1.40 -0.98
C LEU A 90 5.22 -2.35 -1.39
N GLU A 91 6.09 -1.86 -2.27
CA GLU A 91 7.21 -2.62 -2.84
C GLU A 91 8.55 -1.90 -2.67
N ASP A 92 8.56 -0.77 -1.98
CA ASP A 92 9.78 0.01 -1.70
C ASP A 92 10.52 -0.56 -0.50
N THR A 93 10.95 -1.81 -0.63
CA THR A 93 11.60 -2.57 0.45
C THR A 93 13.06 -2.21 0.65
N GLU A 94 13.63 -1.41 -0.25
CA GLU A 94 15.02 -0.98 -0.22
C GLU A 94 15.15 0.53 -0.44
N GLY A 95 16.27 1.09 -0.05
CA GLY A 95 16.58 2.50 -0.28
C GLY A 95 15.89 3.45 0.69
N GLU A 96 15.51 4.64 0.20
CA GLU A 96 14.93 5.69 1.04
C GLU A 96 13.57 5.35 1.62
N GLY A 97 12.79 4.56 0.89
CA GLY A 97 11.41 4.30 1.27
C GLY A 97 10.52 5.53 1.06
N HIS A 98 9.52 5.64 1.92
CA HIS A 98 8.52 6.70 1.86
C HIS A 98 8.32 7.34 3.23
N CYS A 99 7.67 8.51 3.24
CA CYS A 99 7.12 9.09 4.46
C CYS A 99 5.63 8.80 4.51
N SER A 100 5.08 8.65 5.70
CA SER A 100 3.64 8.55 5.88
C SER A 100 3.21 9.29 7.14
N ARG A 101 2.08 10.00 7.05
CA ARG A 101 1.54 10.72 8.20
C ARG A 101 0.02 10.68 8.22
N ALA A 102 -0.54 10.76 9.41
CA ALA A 102 -1.98 10.92 9.60
C ALA A 102 -2.42 12.28 9.03
N MET A 103 -3.63 12.32 8.50
CA MET A 103 -4.23 13.54 7.97
C MET A 103 -5.50 13.86 8.73
N TYR A 104 -5.81 15.16 8.81
CA TYR A 104 -7.07 15.66 9.38
C TYR A 104 -7.31 15.25 10.84
N ASN A 105 -6.25 14.99 11.60
CA ASN A 105 -6.32 14.56 12.99
C ASN A 105 -7.21 13.31 13.18
N GLU A 106 -7.10 12.36 12.25
CA GLU A 106 -7.90 11.14 12.26
C GLU A 106 -7.07 9.92 12.68
N VAL A 107 -7.62 9.10 13.55
CA VAL A 107 -7.11 7.76 13.82
C VAL A 107 -7.36 6.91 12.58
N ARG A 108 -6.37 6.11 12.18
CA ARG A 108 -6.47 5.26 10.99
C ARG A 108 -6.53 3.80 11.39
N HIS A 109 -7.48 3.07 10.80
CA HIS A 109 -7.51 1.62 10.86
C HIS A 109 -7.09 1.06 9.50
N SER A 110 -6.15 0.15 9.50
CA SER A 110 -5.63 -0.46 8.28
C SER A 110 -5.25 -1.92 8.50
N ILE A 111 -5.11 -2.64 7.38
CA ILE A 111 -4.72 -4.04 7.37
C ILE A 111 -3.57 -4.18 6.39
N PHE A 112 -2.47 -4.79 6.84
CA PHE A 112 -1.40 -5.22 5.95
C PHE A 112 -1.57 -6.71 5.65
N VAL A 113 -1.35 -7.07 4.39
CA VAL A 113 -1.27 -8.47 3.96
C VAL A 113 0.06 -8.63 3.24
N THR A 114 1.00 -9.35 3.85
CA THR A 114 2.28 -9.63 3.20
C THR A 114 2.07 -10.69 2.12
N LEU A 115 2.76 -10.52 1.00
CA LEU A 115 2.65 -11.42 -0.14
C LEU A 115 3.72 -12.51 -0.06
N ASP A 116 3.38 -13.71 -0.55
CA ASP A 116 4.38 -14.75 -0.72
C ASP A 116 5.42 -14.29 -1.75
N GLU A 117 6.63 -14.80 -1.62
CA GLU A 117 7.71 -14.49 -2.54
C GLU A 117 7.34 -14.85 -3.96
N GLY A 118 7.62 -13.95 -4.90
CA GLY A 118 7.39 -14.18 -6.32
C GLY A 118 5.95 -13.97 -6.79
N VAL A 119 5.04 -13.55 -5.94
CA VAL A 119 3.66 -13.24 -6.35
C VAL A 119 3.66 -12.10 -7.34
N VAL A 120 3.01 -12.32 -8.48
CA VAL A 120 2.84 -11.31 -9.55
C VAL A 120 1.41 -10.79 -9.52
N LEU A 121 1.27 -9.48 -9.51
CA LEU A 121 -0.04 -8.81 -9.55
C LEU A 121 -0.38 -8.33 -10.94
#